data_cf4be2c2a16e405a4243596ecd21ac66
#
_entry.id   cf4be2c2a16e405a4243596ecd21ac66
#
_cell.length_a   1.000
_cell.length_b   1.000
_cell.length_c   1.000
_cell.angle_alpha   90.00
_cell.angle_beta   90.00
_cell.angle_gamma   90.00
#
_symmetry.space_group_name_H-M   'P 1'
#
loop_
_entity.id
_entity.type
_entity.pdbx_description
1 polymer ?
#
loop_
_entity_poly.entity_id
_entity_poly.type
_entity_poly.pdbx_seq_one_letter_code
_entity_poly.pdbx_strand_id
1 'polypeptide(L)'
;MKPLLVLVVALCALHAGRASATDGGVRPPEQGPPSAEQDTRININEAGPDELVRLPGIGPSRAQAIIAEREKRRFRRVEDIIRVPGIGRKTFGRIRHSIRVQ
;
A
#
# COMPACT_ATOMS: atom_id res chain seq x y z
N MET A 1 36.18 39.56 -28.44
CA MET A 1 35.90 38.23 -28.63
C MET A 1 36.19 37.42 -27.45
N LYS A 2 37.25 37.57 -26.85
CA LYS A 2 37.56 36.77 -25.72
C LYS A 2 36.59 36.90 -24.60
N PRO A 3 36.09 38.05 -24.32
CA PRO A 3 35.20 38.16 -23.19
C PRO A 3 33.94 37.34 -23.34
N LEU A 4 33.53 37.16 -24.56
CA LEU A 4 32.35 36.40 -24.78
C LEU A 4 32.50 34.96 -24.41
N LEU A 5 33.62 34.43 -24.66
CA LEU A 5 33.85 33.05 -24.34
C LEU A 5 33.81 32.82 -22.87
N VAL A 6 34.35 33.73 -22.12
CA VAL A 6 34.38 33.56 -20.69
C VAL A 6 32.98 33.55 -20.11
N LEU A 7 32.13 34.36 -20.71
CA LEU A 7 30.80 34.44 -20.22
C LEU A 7 30.03 33.13 -20.40
N VAL A 8 30.27 32.51 -21.51
CA VAL A 8 29.58 31.28 -21.80
C VAL A 8 29.97 30.16 -20.81
N VAL A 9 31.21 30.14 -20.50
CA VAL A 9 31.66 29.11 -19.59
C VAL A 9 31.03 29.27 -18.21
N ALA A 10 30.91 30.50 -17.80
CA ALA A 10 30.34 30.73 -16.50
C ALA A 10 28.90 30.27 -16.45
N LEU A 11 28.22 30.45 -17.53
CA LEU A 11 26.84 30.09 -17.56
C LEU A 11 26.66 28.58 -17.46
N CYS A 12 27.50 27.85 -18.09
CA CYS A 12 27.38 26.42 -18.04
C CYS A 12 27.58 25.88 -16.64
N ALA A 13 28.49 26.44 -15.94
CA ALA A 13 28.74 25.95 -14.62
C ALA A 13 27.54 26.13 -13.73
N LEU A 14 26.83 27.16 -13.95
CA LEU A 14 25.70 27.38 -13.11
C LEU A 14 24.63 26.36 -13.29
N HIS A 15 24.41 25.93 -14.48
CA HIS A 15 23.39 24.94 -14.71
C HIS A 15 23.70 23.61 -14.06
N ALA A 16 24.91 23.23 -14.10
CA ALA A 16 25.24 21.95 -13.53
C ALA A 16 24.94 21.95 -12.05
N GLY A 17 25.17 23.01 -11.42
CA GLY A 17 24.93 23.02 -10.00
C GLY A 17 23.50 22.79 -9.62
N ARG A 18 22.62 23.32 -10.39
CA ARG A 18 21.27 23.14 -10.03
C ARG A 18 20.82 21.74 -10.17
N ALA A 19 21.19 21.09 -11.17
CA ALA A 19 20.75 19.74 -11.39
C ALA A 19 21.05 18.88 -10.18
N SER A 20 22.17 19.06 -9.62
CA SER A 20 22.49 18.22 -8.50
C SER A 20 21.56 18.42 -7.37
N ALA A 21 21.23 19.59 -7.10
CA ALA A 21 20.37 19.81 -5.98
C ALA A 21 19.07 19.07 -6.13
N THR A 22 18.58 19.03 -7.30
CA THR A 22 17.34 18.41 -7.50
C THR A 22 17.34 16.98 -7.10
N ASP A 23 18.36 16.33 -7.44
CA ASP A 23 18.37 14.99 -7.12
C ASP A 23 18.27 14.75 -5.74
N GLY A 24 18.89 15.44 -4.99
CA GLY A 24 18.87 15.12 -3.65
C GLY A 24 17.52 14.97 -3.13
N GLY A 25 16.70 15.71 -3.56
CA GLY A 25 15.44 15.71 -2.95
C GLY A 25 14.64 14.54 -3.17
N VAL A 26 14.91 13.93 -4.12
CA VAL A 26 14.13 12.89 -4.38
C VAL A 26 13.91 11.88 -3.42
N ARG A 27 14.76 11.28 -2.96
CA ARG A 27 14.50 10.21 -2.28
C ARG A 27 13.73 10.23 -1.18
N PRO A 28 13.76 10.94 -0.50
CA PRO A 28 13.16 10.86 0.72
C PRO A 28 11.82 10.45 0.77
N PRO A 29 11.18 10.81 0.10
CA PRO A 29 9.88 10.60 0.14
C PRO A 29 9.40 9.41 0.59
N GLU A 30 9.56 8.68 0.09
CA GLU A 30 8.94 7.62 0.29
C GLU A 30 8.60 7.32 1.52
N GLN A 31 9.14 7.29 2.27
CA GLN A 31 8.77 6.85 3.37
C GLN A 31 7.94 7.42 4.06
N GLY A 32 7.96 8.14 4.25
CA GLY A 32 7.22 8.70 5.09
C GLY A 32 6.02 8.29 5.42
N PRO A 33 5.39 8.34 5.05
CA PRO A 33 4.15 8.26 5.32
C PRO A 33 3.60 7.33 5.94
N PRO A 34 3.22 7.02 5.65
CA PRO A 34 2.43 6.18 5.94
C PRO A 34 2.47 5.64 7.01
N SER A 35 3.07 5.43 6.97
CA SER A 35 3.27 4.92 8.01
C SER A 35 2.41 5.26 8.88
N ALA A 36 2.23 6.20 8.87
CA ALA A 36 1.49 6.67 9.75
C ALA A 36 0.57 5.84 10.17
N GLU A 37 -0.21 5.69 9.60
CA GLU A 37 -1.15 4.96 10.02
C GLU A 37 -0.75 3.65 10.26
N GLN A 38 0.10 3.22 9.71
CA GLN A 38 0.43 1.97 9.96
C GLN A 38 -0.65 1.11 10.30
N ASP A 39 -1.71 1.12 9.70
CA ASP A 39 -2.81 0.23 9.93
C ASP A 39 -2.36 -1.15 9.51
N THR A 40 -2.09 -1.99 10.47
CA THR A 40 -1.62 -3.33 10.17
C THR A 40 -2.78 -4.29 9.91
N ARG A 41 -3.99 -3.83 9.97
CA ARG A 41 -5.13 -4.70 9.68
C ARG A 41 -5.16 -5.08 8.20
N ILE A 42 -5.65 -6.26 7.93
CA ILE A 42 -5.68 -6.78 6.57
C ILE A 42 -6.92 -6.27 5.85
N ASN A 43 -6.72 -5.68 4.69
CA ASN A 43 -7.85 -5.18 3.89
C ASN A 43 -8.44 -6.35 3.11
N ILE A 44 -9.59 -6.82 3.51
CA ILE A 44 -10.18 -8.00 2.93
C ILE A 44 -10.64 -7.81 1.48
N ASN A 45 -10.74 -6.59 1.03
CA ASN A 45 -11.08 -6.32 -0.37
C ASN A 45 -9.87 -6.40 -1.30
N GLU A 46 -8.67 -6.40 -0.74
CA GLU A 46 -7.46 -6.37 -1.57
C GLU A 46 -6.43 -7.42 -1.21
N ALA A 47 -6.50 -8.00 -0.05
CA ALA A 47 -5.46 -8.92 0.40
C ALA A 47 -5.38 -10.15 -0.47
N GLY A 48 -4.19 -10.63 -0.68
CA GLY A 48 -4.00 -11.87 -1.41
C GLY A 48 -4.18 -13.08 -0.51
N PRO A 49 -4.18 -14.27 -1.07
CA PRO A 49 -4.37 -15.46 -0.26
C PRO A 49 -3.33 -15.63 0.82
N ASP A 50 -2.10 -15.22 0.55
CA ASP A 50 -1.04 -15.36 1.54
C ASP A 50 -1.29 -14.48 2.74
N GLU A 51 -1.86 -13.33 2.55
CA GLU A 51 -2.16 -12.45 3.66
C GLU A 51 -3.37 -12.95 4.41
N LEU A 52 -4.36 -13.42 3.72
CA LEU A 52 -5.60 -13.84 4.35
C LEU A 52 -5.39 -15.05 5.27
N VAL A 53 -4.48 -15.95 4.91
CA VAL A 53 -4.25 -17.11 5.75
C VAL A 53 -3.56 -16.77 7.06
N ARG A 54 -3.07 -15.55 7.20
CA ARG A 54 -2.48 -15.14 8.47
C ARG A 54 -3.55 -14.89 9.51
N LEU A 55 -4.77 -14.74 9.09
CA LEU A 55 -5.85 -14.53 10.04
C LEU A 55 -6.17 -15.83 10.76
N PRO A 56 -6.41 -15.80 12.06
CA PRO A 56 -6.69 -17.00 12.80
C PRO A 56 -7.98 -17.67 12.31
N GLY A 57 -7.90 -18.93 12.05
CA GLY A 57 -9.05 -19.67 11.55
C GLY A 57 -9.27 -19.59 10.06
N ILE A 58 -8.42 -18.91 9.34
CA ILE A 58 -8.54 -18.77 7.90
C ILE A 58 -7.43 -19.58 7.25
N GLY A 59 -7.79 -20.71 6.69
CA GLY A 59 -6.85 -21.51 5.91
C GLY A 59 -6.97 -21.20 4.45
N PRO A 60 -6.27 -21.93 3.61
CA PRO A 60 -6.26 -21.68 2.17
C PRO A 60 -7.64 -21.74 1.54
N SER A 61 -8.48 -22.65 1.99
CA SER A 61 -9.81 -22.76 1.43
C SER A 61 -10.66 -21.55 1.74
N ARG A 62 -10.61 -21.08 2.97
CA ARG A 62 -11.38 -19.91 3.35
C ARG A 62 -10.83 -18.65 2.73
N ALA A 63 -9.50 -18.59 2.54
CA ALA A 63 -8.90 -17.46 1.87
C ALA A 63 -9.41 -17.35 0.44
N GLN A 64 -9.50 -18.47 -0.25
CA GLN A 64 -10.03 -18.47 -1.61
C GLN A 64 -11.51 -18.12 -1.63
N ALA A 65 -12.25 -18.55 -0.64
CA ALA A 65 -13.66 -18.21 -0.55
C ALA A 65 -13.86 -16.70 -0.34
N ILE A 66 -12.99 -16.08 0.44
CA ILE A 66 -13.04 -14.63 0.63
C ILE A 66 -12.80 -13.91 -0.69
N ILE A 67 -11.80 -14.36 -1.44
CA ILE A 67 -11.48 -13.74 -2.71
C ILE A 67 -12.63 -13.90 -3.69
N ALA A 68 -13.23 -15.06 -3.74
CA ALA A 68 -14.34 -15.30 -4.63
C ALA A 68 -15.54 -14.43 -4.26
N GLU A 69 -15.77 -14.28 -2.98
CA GLU A 69 -16.91 -13.53 -2.55
C GLU A 69 -16.76 -12.02 -2.84
N ARG A 70 -15.56 -11.49 -2.64
CA ARG A 70 -15.37 -10.07 -2.90
C ARG A 70 -15.44 -9.73 -4.37
N GLU A 71 -15.19 -10.72 -5.22
CA GLU A 71 -15.32 -10.48 -6.65
C GLU A 71 -16.76 -10.43 -7.08
N LYS A 72 -17.65 -11.10 -6.37
CA LYS A 72 -19.05 -10.97 -6.64
C LYS A 72 -19.57 -9.64 -6.12
N ARG A 73 -19.10 -9.23 -4.96
CA ARG A 73 -19.54 -8.00 -4.36
C ARG A 73 -18.57 -7.60 -3.28
N ARG A 74 -18.00 -6.41 -3.39
CA ARG A 74 -17.05 -5.94 -2.41
C ARG A 74 -17.65 -5.94 -1.03
N PHE A 75 -16.80 -6.11 -0.04
CA PHE A 75 -17.24 -6.01 1.33
C PHE A 75 -17.30 -4.53 1.69
N ARG A 76 -18.42 -4.08 2.18
CA ARG A 76 -18.56 -2.69 2.57
C ARG A 76 -18.28 -2.50 4.04
N ARG A 77 -18.43 -3.55 4.81
CA ARG A 77 -18.12 -3.49 6.23
C ARG A 77 -17.43 -4.78 6.58
N VAL A 78 -16.68 -4.78 7.67
CA VAL A 78 -15.97 -5.99 8.07
C VAL A 78 -16.96 -7.11 8.39
N GLU A 79 -18.15 -6.77 8.85
CA GLU A 79 -19.16 -7.76 9.17
C GLU A 79 -19.63 -8.51 7.94
N ASP A 80 -19.47 -7.94 6.78
CA ASP A 80 -19.91 -8.60 5.56
C ASP A 80 -19.11 -9.87 5.28
N ILE A 81 -18.00 -10.08 5.94
CA ILE A 81 -17.20 -11.26 5.70
C ILE A 81 -17.94 -12.52 6.15
N ILE A 82 -18.96 -12.39 6.97
CA ILE A 82 -19.77 -13.52 7.38
C ILE A 82 -20.47 -14.15 6.19
N ARG A 83 -20.66 -13.40 5.12
CA ARG A 83 -21.26 -13.91 3.92
C ARG A 83 -20.42 -15.02 3.28
N VAL A 84 -19.15 -15.11 3.60
CA VAL A 84 -18.25 -16.07 3.00
C VAL A 84 -18.52 -17.45 3.58
N PRO A 85 -18.68 -18.45 2.73
CA PRO A 85 -18.90 -19.81 3.24
C PRO A 85 -17.72 -20.24 4.10
N GLY A 86 -18.00 -20.77 5.22
CA GLY A 86 -16.98 -21.22 6.15
C GLY A 86 -16.60 -20.21 7.20
N ILE A 87 -17.04 -18.96 7.07
CA ILE A 87 -16.77 -17.95 8.05
C ILE A 87 -18.05 -17.61 8.77
N GLY A 88 -18.18 -18.08 9.98
CA GLY A 88 -19.35 -17.79 10.79
C GLY A 88 -19.00 -16.76 11.84
N ARG A 89 -19.92 -16.57 12.75
CA ARG A 89 -19.74 -15.57 13.78
C ARG A 89 -18.55 -15.82 14.66
N LYS A 90 -18.26 -17.08 14.94
CA LYS A 90 -17.11 -17.37 15.76
C LYS A 90 -15.83 -16.98 15.07
N THR A 91 -15.67 -17.35 13.84
CA THR A 91 -14.47 -17.00 13.08
C THR A 91 -14.38 -15.49 12.92
N PHE A 92 -15.49 -14.85 12.66
CA PHE A 92 -15.51 -13.40 12.54
C PHE A 92 -15.05 -12.77 13.86
N GLY A 93 -15.53 -13.29 14.97
CA GLY A 93 -15.14 -12.74 16.27
C GLY A 93 -13.64 -12.78 16.51
N ARG A 94 -12.98 -13.79 15.95
CA ARG A 94 -11.54 -13.90 16.12
C ARG A 94 -10.78 -12.93 15.24
N ILE A 95 -11.31 -12.59 14.09
CA ILE A 95 -10.55 -11.80 13.12
C ILE A 95 -11.03 -10.36 13.00
N ARG A 96 -12.15 -10.02 13.61
CA ARG A 96 -12.75 -8.71 13.38
C ARG A 96 -11.83 -7.53 13.66
N HIS A 97 -10.94 -7.67 14.61
CA HIS A 97 -10.02 -6.60 14.94
C HIS A 97 -8.76 -6.60 14.07
N SER A 98 -8.62 -7.62 13.25
CA SER A 98 -7.44 -7.76 12.39
C SER A 98 -7.73 -7.47 10.93
N ILE A 99 -8.97 -7.14 10.61
CA ILE A 99 -9.36 -6.88 9.23
C ILE A 99 -9.98 -5.49 9.10
N ARG A 100 -9.95 -5.00 7.89
CA ARG A 100 -10.60 -3.73 7.58
C ARG A 100 -11.12 -3.80 6.15
N VAL A 101 -11.93 -2.84 5.76
CA VAL A 101 -12.40 -2.71 4.39
C VAL A 101 -12.06 -1.31 3.91
N GLN A 102 -11.93 -1.16 2.60
CA GLN A 102 -11.61 0.13 2.05
C GLN A 102 -12.08 0.22 0.62
#